data_7f8dcb1732fb991d6f81f9591db4a21f
#
_entry.id   7f8dcb1732fb991d6f81f9591db4a21f
#
_cell.length_a   1.000
_cell.length_b   1.000
_cell.length_c   1.000
_cell.angle_alpha   90.00
_cell.angle_beta   90.00
_cell.angle_gamma   90.00
#
_symmetry.space_group_name_H-M   'P 1'
#
loop_
_entity.id
_entity.type
_entity.pdbx_description
1 polymer ?
#
loop_
_entity_poly.entity_id
_entity_poly.type
_entity_poly.pdbx_seq_one_letter_code
_entity_poly.pdbx_strand_id
1 'polypeptide(L)'
;MVVKKQVQEHIEKPSLDDGWWASVLADEERHSAPVKSTTSAAVTVTEADKAAEFADKIIQPDWIKTRQIFDQDKIVNLVVTGCNRGGLLVEGENLQGFVPFSHLVEMNAHPEGDGRMEFLNGYVGQTLELKVIECVPEEGRVVFSERAAQSESGCRTKLFSELLPGQKAKGEVTNITEFGVFVDLGGVEGLIHISELSWGRVIHPADIVNLGEILDVLVIDISPERCRVALSLKRLQPNPWETVRNRYMVNDVVPATITTIVSFGAFARLDEGLEGLIHISEIPLVDGQTVKDRFTPGQKLNVRILQVDATHQRLGLSLKLDNK
;
A
#
# COMPACT_ATOMS: atom_id res chain seq x y z
N MET A 1 21.16 -1.20 -54.67
CA MET A 1 21.75 -1.17 -53.35
C MET A 1 20.81 -0.32 -52.47
N VAL A 2 19.87 -0.94 -51.81
CA VAL A 2 18.85 -0.25 -51.01
C VAL A 2 19.15 -0.58 -49.54
N VAL A 3 19.59 0.44 -48.81
CA VAL A 3 19.92 0.34 -47.38
C VAL A 3 18.61 0.41 -46.59
N LYS A 4 18.23 -0.72 -45.95
CA LYS A 4 17.15 -0.78 -44.98
C LYS A 4 17.60 -0.08 -43.68
N LYS A 5 17.03 1.09 -43.39
CA LYS A 5 17.08 1.70 -42.05
C LYS A 5 16.18 0.88 -41.11
N GLN A 6 16.77 0.18 -40.16
CA GLN A 6 16.07 -0.33 -39.00
C GLN A 6 15.75 0.84 -38.06
N VAL A 7 14.48 1.11 -37.89
CA VAL A 7 13.97 1.98 -36.83
C VAL A 7 13.90 1.12 -35.57
N GLN A 8 14.85 1.34 -34.67
CA GLN A 8 14.71 0.85 -33.27
C GLN A 8 13.69 1.75 -32.58
N GLU A 9 12.50 1.23 -32.37
CA GLU A 9 11.56 1.81 -31.43
C GLU A 9 12.15 1.63 -30.03
N HIS A 10 12.65 2.70 -29.46
CA HIS A 10 12.88 2.84 -28.04
C HIS A 10 11.50 2.87 -27.36
N ILE A 11 11.09 1.75 -26.83
CA ILE A 11 10.02 1.71 -25.83
C ILE A 11 10.61 2.36 -24.57
N GLU A 12 10.34 3.65 -24.38
CA GLU A 12 10.58 4.33 -23.11
C GLU A 12 9.75 3.61 -22.04
N LYS A 13 10.45 2.89 -21.15
CA LYS A 13 9.85 2.35 -19.93
C LYS A 13 9.41 3.56 -19.10
N PRO A 14 8.12 3.63 -18.67
CA PRO A 14 7.75 4.64 -17.68
C PRO A 14 8.55 4.33 -16.40
N SER A 15 9.52 5.16 -16.11
CA SER A 15 10.17 5.17 -14.81
C SER A 15 9.10 5.58 -13.79
N LEU A 16 8.88 4.76 -12.77
CA LEU A 16 8.24 5.22 -11.56
C LEU A 16 9.17 6.28 -10.99
N ASP A 17 8.81 7.55 -11.16
CA ASP A 17 9.59 8.67 -10.70
C ASP A 17 9.56 8.73 -9.16
N ASP A 18 10.47 9.52 -8.59
CA ASP A 18 10.51 9.78 -7.14
C ASP A 18 9.17 10.31 -6.59
N GLY A 19 8.31 10.86 -7.46
CA GLY A 19 6.96 11.31 -7.15
C GLY A 19 6.00 10.17 -6.77
N TRP A 20 6.15 8.97 -7.32
CA TRP A 20 5.32 7.82 -6.93
C TRP A 20 5.61 7.40 -5.49
N TRP A 21 6.90 7.26 -5.14
CA TRP A 21 7.31 6.95 -3.77
C TRP A 21 6.95 8.06 -2.79
N ALA A 22 7.10 9.32 -3.19
CA ALA A 22 6.68 10.46 -2.38
C ALA A 22 5.16 10.47 -2.13
N SER A 23 4.35 10.09 -3.11
CA SER A 23 2.89 9.96 -2.95
C SER A 23 2.52 8.84 -1.98
N VAL A 24 3.16 7.67 -2.08
CA VAL A 24 2.94 6.53 -1.18
C VAL A 24 3.33 6.89 0.25
N LEU A 25 4.48 7.54 0.45
CA LEU A 25 4.96 7.96 1.76
C LEU A 25 4.08 9.06 2.38
N ALA A 26 3.60 10.01 1.56
CA ALA A 26 2.69 11.07 2.01
C ALA A 26 1.31 10.53 2.44
N ASP A 27 0.84 9.46 1.83
CA ASP A 27 -0.39 8.79 2.23
C ASP A 27 -0.19 7.97 3.53
N GLU A 28 0.96 7.33 3.70
CA GLU A 28 1.35 6.64 4.94
C GLU A 28 1.44 7.62 6.13
N GLU A 29 2.04 8.81 5.93
CA GLU A 29 2.13 9.86 6.95
C GLU A 29 0.77 10.48 7.31
N ARG A 30 -0.14 10.67 6.35
CA ARG A 30 -1.49 11.20 6.61
C ARG A 30 -2.33 10.29 7.49
N HIS A 31 -2.14 8.98 7.40
CA HIS A 31 -2.89 7.99 8.17
C HIS A 31 -2.21 7.63 9.49
N SER A 32 -0.92 8.00 9.68
CA SER A 32 -0.14 7.78 10.89
C SER A 32 -0.11 8.98 11.85
N ALA A 33 -0.63 10.16 11.44
CA ALA A 33 -0.61 11.35 12.26
C ALA A 33 -1.61 11.28 13.42
N PRO A 34 -1.18 11.55 14.68
CA PRO A 34 -2.07 11.57 15.81
C PRO A 34 -3.05 12.74 15.71
N VAL A 35 -4.34 12.44 15.87
CA VAL A 35 -5.41 13.43 15.98
C VAL A 35 -5.07 14.41 17.12
N LYS A 36 -4.84 15.67 16.78
CA LYS A 36 -4.67 16.75 17.76
C LYS A 36 -6.01 16.96 18.47
N SER A 37 -6.12 16.45 19.69
CA SER A 37 -7.20 16.82 20.59
C SER A 37 -6.88 18.20 21.20
N THR A 38 -7.64 19.22 20.79
CA THR A 38 -7.75 20.50 21.50
C THR A 38 -8.61 20.29 22.73
N THR A 39 -8.00 20.34 23.92
CA THR A 39 -8.73 20.76 25.14
C THR A 39 -7.74 21.44 26.06
N SER A 40 -7.97 22.72 26.28
CA SER A 40 -7.37 23.59 27.26
C SER A 40 -7.91 23.24 28.65
N ALA A 41 -7.02 22.98 29.60
CA ALA A 41 -7.24 23.32 31.01
C ALA A 41 -5.91 23.29 31.77
N ALA A 42 -5.62 24.37 32.46
CA ALA A 42 -4.46 24.59 33.29
C ALA A 42 -4.42 23.64 34.50
N VAL A 43 -3.27 23.00 34.74
CA VAL A 43 -2.87 22.51 36.07
C VAL A 43 -1.35 22.71 36.23
N THR A 44 -1.00 23.25 37.32
CA THR A 44 0.24 23.74 37.91
C THR A 44 1.38 22.70 37.99
N VAL A 45 2.59 23.16 37.61
CA VAL A 45 3.94 22.89 38.17
C VAL A 45 4.09 21.64 39.08
N THR A 46 4.70 20.57 38.53
CA THR A 46 5.60 19.61 39.23
C THR A 46 6.15 18.50 38.29
N GLU A 47 5.97 18.58 36.98
CA GLU A 47 6.48 17.56 36.04
C GLU A 47 7.79 17.94 35.32
N ALA A 48 8.28 19.15 35.51
CA ALA A 48 9.51 19.62 34.85
C ALA A 48 10.80 18.96 35.40
N ASP A 49 10.81 18.57 36.67
CA ASP A 49 11.99 17.95 37.29
C ASP A 49 12.14 16.44 36.95
N LYS A 50 11.04 15.74 36.60
CA LYS A 50 11.10 14.34 36.16
C LYS A 50 11.43 14.20 34.67
N ALA A 51 11.09 15.19 33.86
CA ALA A 51 11.43 15.19 32.44
C ALA A 51 12.94 15.46 32.19
N ALA A 52 13.59 16.19 33.10
CA ALA A 52 15.05 16.46 33.03
C ALA A 52 15.90 15.25 33.40
N GLU A 53 15.41 14.37 34.27
CA GLU A 53 16.13 13.13 34.67
C GLU A 53 16.02 12.03 33.59
N PHE A 54 14.97 12.07 32.72
CA PHE A 54 14.85 11.16 31.57
C PHE A 54 15.61 11.62 30.32
N ALA A 55 15.95 12.91 30.23
CA ALA A 55 16.68 13.45 29.08
C ALA A 55 18.19 13.11 29.08
N ASP A 56 18.73 12.65 30.22
CA ASP A 56 20.17 12.39 30.35
C ASP A 56 20.59 10.93 30.06
N LYS A 57 19.67 10.09 29.55
CA LYS A 57 19.91 8.70 29.15
C LYS A 57 19.47 8.35 27.74
N ILE A 58 19.45 9.33 26.84
CA ILE A 58 19.31 9.01 25.42
C ILE A 58 20.66 8.49 24.94
N ILE A 59 20.85 7.18 24.98
CA ILE A 59 21.95 6.51 24.30
C ILE A 59 21.77 6.84 22.83
N GLN A 60 22.63 7.71 22.28
CA GLN A 60 22.59 7.95 20.85
C GLN A 60 23.01 6.67 20.14
N PRO A 61 22.18 6.12 19.21
CA PRO A 61 22.54 4.91 18.48
C PRO A 61 23.86 5.13 17.75
N ASP A 62 24.74 4.13 17.82
CA ASP A 62 25.92 4.12 16.98
C ASP A 62 25.51 3.85 15.53
N TRP A 63 25.29 4.94 14.77
CA TRP A 63 24.84 4.89 13.39
C TRP A 63 25.75 4.11 12.47
N ILE A 64 27.06 4.09 12.73
CA ILE A 64 28.02 3.31 11.94
C ILE A 64 27.80 1.83 12.18
N LYS A 65 27.66 1.42 13.44
CA LYS A 65 27.39 0.04 13.82
C LYS A 65 26.01 -0.42 13.32
N THR A 66 25.00 0.44 13.48
CA THR A 66 23.62 0.17 13.01
C THR A 66 23.60 -0.04 11.49
N ARG A 67 24.30 0.80 10.73
CA ARG A 67 24.39 0.66 9.27
C ARG A 67 25.12 -0.61 8.86
N GLN A 68 26.20 -0.99 9.55
CA GLN A 68 26.89 -2.25 9.29
C GLN A 68 26.00 -3.47 9.55
N ILE A 69 25.22 -3.47 10.63
CA ILE A 69 24.26 -4.54 10.96
C ILE A 69 23.18 -4.63 9.86
N PHE A 70 22.70 -3.48 9.42
CA PHE A 70 21.74 -3.38 8.32
C PHE A 70 22.30 -3.96 7.01
N ASP A 71 23.49 -3.53 6.59
CA ASP A 71 24.11 -3.96 5.32
C ASP A 71 24.48 -5.46 5.34
N GLN A 72 24.85 -5.99 6.50
CA GLN A 72 25.15 -7.42 6.69
C GLN A 72 23.90 -8.29 6.88
N ASP A 73 22.70 -7.70 6.94
CA ASP A 73 21.44 -8.40 7.24
C ASP A 73 21.53 -9.30 8.48
N LYS A 74 22.16 -8.76 9.54
CA LYS A 74 22.48 -9.52 10.74
C LYS A 74 21.32 -9.52 11.73
N ILE A 75 21.08 -10.69 12.35
CA ILE A 75 20.15 -10.83 13.46
C ILE A 75 20.82 -10.29 14.74
N VAL A 76 20.08 -9.48 15.49
CA VAL A 76 20.50 -8.90 16.79
C VAL A 76 19.47 -9.21 17.85
N ASN A 77 19.94 -9.39 19.08
CA ASN A 77 19.07 -9.60 20.24
C ASN A 77 18.91 -8.29 20.99
N LEU A 78 17.68 -7.78 21.09
CA LEU A 78 17.36 -6.54 21.77
C LEU A 78 16.28 -6.78 22.82
N VAL A 79 16.30 -5.98 23.90
CA VAL A 79 15.32 -6.04 24.98
C VAL A 79 14.21 -5.06 24.68
N VAL A 80 12.97 -5.46 24.90
CA VAL A 80 11.81 -4.58 24.80
C VAL A 80 11.75 -3.72 26.08
N THR A 81 11.95 -2.42 25.93
CA THR A 81 11.95 -1.44 27.05
C THR A 81 10.59 -0.79 27.24
N GLY A 82 9.75 -0.81 26.23
CA GLY A 82 8.40 -0.22 26.29
C GLY A 82 7.56 -0.53 25.06
N CYS A 83 6.32 -0.06 25.07
CA CYS A 83 5.42 -0.19 23.93
C CYS A 83 4.56 1.06 23.75
N ASN A 84 4.06 1.26 22.53
CA ASN A 84 3.04 2.24 22.20
C ASN A 84 1.98 1.62 21.26
N ARG A 85 0.98 2.39 20.83
CA ARG A 85 -0.08 1.89 19.94
C ARG A 85 0.42 1.37 18.59
N GLY A 86 1.59 1.81 18.14
CA GLY A 86 2.19 1.44 16.86
C GLY A 86 3.10 0.21 16.94
N GLY A 87 3.61 -0.16 18.14
CA GLY A 87 4.56 -1.25 18.29
C GLY A 87 5.41 -1.19 19.55
N LEU A 88 6.58 -1.84 19.53
CA LEU A 88 7.50 -2.00 20.63
C LEU A 88 8.71 -1.07 20.51
N LEU A 89 9.18 -0.57 21.64
CA LEU A 89 10.47 0.11 21.77
C LEU A 89 11.52 -0.90 22.25
N VAL A 90 12.63 -0.98 21.54
CA VAL A 90 13.69 -1.95 21.81
C VAL A 90 15.04 -1.27 22.00
N GLU A 91 15.85 -1.86 22.90
CA GLU A 91 17.17 -1.33 23.25
C GLU A 91 18.16 -2.49 23.45
N GLY A 92 19.44 -2.22 23.12
CA GLY A 92 20.57 -3.12 23.33
C GLY A 92 21.87 -2.36 23.35
N GLU A 93 23.02 -3.05 23.24
CA GLU A 93 24.33 -2.44 23.27
C GLU A 93 24.52 -1.39 22.15
N ASN A 94 24.29 -0.10 22.47
CA ASN A 94 24.37 1.04 21.55
C ASN A 94 23.38 0.96 20.34
N LEU A 95 22.33 0.18 20.46
CA LEU A 95 21.25 0.08 19.50
C LEU A 95 19.94 0.45 20.18
N GLN A 96 19.17 1.33 19.57
CA GLN A 96 17.82 1.67 20.02
C GLN A 96 16.93 1.87 18.79
N GLY A 97 15.69 1.43 18.87
CA GLY A 97 14.76 1.63 17.77
C GLY A 97 13.36 1.10 18.05
N PHE A 98 12.60 0.95 16.99
CA PHE A 98 11.19 0.64 17.03
C PHE A 98 10.89 -0.63 16.21
N VAL A 99 10.01 -1.48 16.76
CA VAL A 99 9.45 -2.63 16.05
C VAL A 99 7.98 -2.33 15.82
N PRO A 100 7.54 -2.04 14.57
CA PRO A 100 6.13 -1.87 14.26
C PRO A 100 5.34 -3.13 14.60
N PHE A 101 4.10 -2.97 15.01
CA PHE A 101 3.21 -4.10 15.32
C PHE A 101 3.10 -5.11 14.17
N SER A 102 3.06 -4.61 12.91
CA SER A 102 2.99 -5.44 11.69
C SER A 102 4.23 -6.33 11.48
N HIS A 103 5.33 -6.03 12.15
CA HIS A 103 6.59 -6.77 12.05
C HIS A 103 6.82 -7.77 13.18
N LEU A 104 5.83 -7.98 14.06
CA LEU A 104 5.84 -9.04 15.06
C LEU A 104 5.33 -10.36 14.46
N VAL A 105 5.84 -11.50 14.96
CA VAL A 105 5.51 -12.84 14.46
C VAL A 105 4.09 -13.26 14.83
N GLU A 106 3.68 -13.03 16.07
CA GLU A 106 2.39 -13.50 16.61
C GLU A 106 1.18 -12.63 16.20
N MET A 107 1.18 -12.05 15.01
CA MET A 107 0.14 -11.10 14.55
C MET A 107 -1.23 -11.72 14.27
N ASN A 108 -1.31 -13.05 14.06
CA ASN A 108 -2.51 -13.72 13.54
C ASN A 108 -3.64 -13.94 14.57
N ALA A 109 -3.49 -13.50 15.82
CA ALA A 109 -4.43 -13.82 16.89
C ALA A 109 -5.07 -12.59 17.58
N HIS A 110 -5.06 -11.37 16.98
CA HIS A 110 -5.23 -10.18 17.79
C HIS A 110 -6.55 -9.44 17.65
N PRO A 111 -7.14 -9.06 18.81
CA PRO A 111 -8.32 -8.22 18.86
C PRO A 111 -8.01 -6.79 18.42
N GLU A 112 -8.95 -6.17 17.73
CA GLU A 112 -8.96 -4.75 17.44
C GLU A 112 -9.17 -3.95 18.74
N GLY A 113 -8.53 -2.78 18.88
CA GLY A 113 -8.77 -1.85 19.99
C GLY A 113 -7.88 -2.06 21.24
N ASP A 114 -8.48 -2.04 22.41
CA ASP A 114 -7.77 -2.04 23.71
C ASP A 114 -6.95 -3.29 24.01
N GLY A 115 -7.32 -4.44 23.45
CA GLY A 115 -6.57 -5.69 23.57
C GLY A 115 -5.16 -5.65 22.95
N ARG A 116 -4.94 -4.75 21.99
CA ARG A 116 -3.63 -4.59 21.36
C ARG A 116 -2.57 -4.05 22.30
N MET A 117 -2.93 -3.11 23.17
CA MET A 117 -2.02 -2.55 24.16
C MET A 117 -1.65 -3.57 25.24
N GLU A 118 -2.61 -4.38 25.68
CA GLU A 118 -2.36 -5.45 26.66
C GLU A 118 -1.40 -6.51 26.09
N PHE A 119 -1.61 -6.89 24.84
CA PHE A 119 -0.72 -7.79 24.12
C PHE A 119 0.71 -7.23 24.01
N LEU A 120 0.89 -5.99 23.56
CA LEU A 120 2.20 -5.36 23.43
C LEU A 120 2.89 -5.19 24.81
N ASN A 121 2.14 -4.93 25.87
CA ASN A 121 2.68 -4.88 27.22
C ASN A 121 3.25 -6.22 27.68
N GLY A 122 2.73 -7.33 27.20
CA GLY A 122 3.26 -8.67 27.48
C GLY A 122 4.69 -8.91 26.98
N TYR A 123 5.14 -8.14 25.99
CA TYR A 123 6.52 -8.20 25.47
C TYR A 123 7.53 -7.38 26.27
N VAL A 124 7.09 -6.45 27.10
CA VAL A 124 7.99 -5.57 27.85
C VAL A 124 8.87 -6.39 28.80
N GLY A 125 10.19 -6.20 28.69
CA GLY A 125 11.21 -6.95 29.41
C GLY A 125 11.67 -8.25 28.73
N GLN A 126 11.05 -8.66 27.63
CA GLN A 126 11.50 -9.81 26.84
C GLN A 126 12.65 -9.42 25.90
N THR A 127 13.47 -10.40 25.53
CA THR A 127 14.50 -10.25 24.50
C THR A 127 14.00 -10.86 23.21
N LEU A 128 14.04 -10.08 22.13
CA LEU A 128 13.59 -10.48 20.80
C LEU A 128 14.79 -10.59 19.84
N GLU A 129 14.72 -11.58 18.96
CA GLU A 129 15.60 -11.69 17.79
C GLU A 129 15.06 -10.80 16.69
N LEU A 130 15.84 -9.81 16.27
CA LEU A 130 15.40 -8.75 15.38
C LEU A 130 16.40 -8.52 14.25
N LYS A 131 15.91 -8.12 13.08
CA LYS A 131 16.71 -7.54 11.99
C LYS A 131 16.38 -6.07 11.80
N VAL A 132 17.41 -5.27 11.45
CA VAL A 132 17.21 -3.90 11.02
C VAL A 132 16.61 -3.91 9.61
N ILE A 133 15.45 -3.31 9.43
CA ILE A 133 14.78 -3.18 8.12
C ILE A 133 14.85 -1.76 7.56
N GLU A 134 15.03 -0.76 8.43
CA GLU A 134 15.19 0.63 8.03
C GLU A 134 16.20 1.33 8.97
N CYS A 135 17.10 2.10 8.39
CA CYS A 135 18.10 2.88 9.13
C CYS A 135 18.20 4.28 8.49
N VAL A 136 17.57 5.29 9.12
CA VAL A 136 17.54 6.69 8.65
C VAL A 136 18.21 7.57 9.71
N PRO A 137 19.53 7.81 9.61
CA PRO A 137 20.27 8.60 10.59
C PRO A 137 19.80 10.05 10.68
N GLU A 138 19.36 10.63 9.55
CA GLU A 138 18.90 12.02 9.46
C GLU A 138 17.62 12.27 10.28
N GLU A 139 16.77 11.25 10.40
CA GLU A 139 15.54 11.28 11.19
C GLU A 139 15.72 10.68 12.59
N GLY A 140 16.90 10.17 12.91
CA GLY A 140 17.14 9.46 14.15
C GLY A 140 16.35 8.15 14.28
N ARG A 141 15.95 7.53 13.15
CA ARG A 141 15.02 6.39 13.12
C ARG A 141 15.69 5.10 12.74
N VAL A 142 15.50 4.07 13.57
CA VAL A 142 15.85 2.68 13.28
C VAL A 142 14.60 1.83 13.46
N VAL A 143 14.25 1.08 12.42
CA VAL A 143 13.11 0.16 12.45
C VAL A 143 13.62 -1.27 12.40
N PHE A 144 13.11 -2.09 13.31
CA PHE A 144 13.42 -3.50 13.43
C PHE A 144 12.21 -4.37 13.07
N SER A 145 12.49 -5.64 12.71
CA SER A 145 11.48 -6.63 12.43
C SER A 145 11.85 -7.98 13.03
N GLU A 146 10.94 -8.56 13.81
CA GLU A 146 11.01 -9.93 14.32
C GLU A 146 10.74 -10.92 13.20
N ARG A 147 9.74 -10.64 12.35
CA ARG A 147 9.40 -11.47 11.20
C ARG A 147 10.58 -11.62 10.22
N ALA A 148 11.28 -10.53 9.92
CA ALA A 148 12.46 -10.57 9.08
C ALA A 148 13.59 -11.39 9.70
N ALA A 149 13.66 -11.48 11.03
CA ALA A 149 14.66 -12.27 11.73
C ALA A 149 14.42 -13.80 11.63
N GLN A 150 13.19 -14.23 11.29
CA GLN A 150 12.92 -15.65 11.02
C GLN A 150 13.60 -16.15 9.74
N SER A 151 13.94 -15.26 8.81
CA SER A 151 14.75 -15.60 7.64
C SER A 151 16.23 -15.63 8.01
N GLU A 152 17.01 -16.52 7.37
CA GLU A 152 18.45 -16.61 7.58
C GLU A 152 19.17 -15.28 7.33
N SER A 153 20.30 -15.05 8.02
CA SER A 153 21.16 -13.89 7.77
C SER A 153 21.64 -13.88 6.32
N GLY A 154 21.59 -12.71 5.68
CA GLY A 154 21.96 -12.55 4.26
C GLY A 154 20.87 -12.94 3.26
N CYS A 155 19.72 -13.46 3.71
CA CYS A 155 18.61 -13.81 2.83
C CYS A 155 18.08 -12.59 2.08
N ARG A 156 17.98 -11.45 2.75
CA ARG A 156 17.57 -10.16 2.15
C ARG A 156 18.52 -9.74 1.03
N THR A 157 19.83 -9.73 1.28
CA THR A 157 20.83 -9.34 0.29
C THR A 157 20.79 -10.25 -0.93
N LYS A 158 20.64 -11.56 -0.71
CA LYS A 158 20.49 -12.54 -1.79
C LYS A 158 19.22 -12.29 -2.59
N LEU A 159 18.09 -12.08 -1.91
CA LEU A 159 16.79 -11.83 -2.55
C LEU A 159 16.82 -10.58 -3.41
N PHE A 160 17.42 -9.47 -2.92
CA PHE A 160 17.59 -8.25 -3.73
C PHE A 160 18.53 -8.45 -4.92
N SER A 161 19.49 -9.37 -4.86
CA SER A 161 20.35 -9.68 -6.00
C SER A 161 19.69 -10.56 -7.07
N GLU A 162 18.71 -11.36 -6.67
CA GLU A 162 17.99 -12.30 -7.54
C GLU A 162 16.72 -11.69 -8.15
N LEU A 163 16.05 -10.76 -7.44
CA LEU A 163 14.85 -10.09 -7.93
C LEU A 163 15.19 -9.12 -9.06
N LEU A 164 14.39 -9.19 -10.12
CA LEU A 164 14.48 -8.28 -11.25
C LEU A 164 13.11 -7.64 -11.54
N PRO A 165 13.07 -6.34 -11.93
CA PRO A 165 11.84 -5.72 -12.42
C PRO A 165 11.26 -6.52 -13.60
N GLY A 166 9.94 -6.76 -13.56
CA GLY A 166 9.23 -7.60 -14.51
C GLY A 166 9.20 -9.09 -14.19
N GLN A 167 9.87 -9.53 -13.12
CA GLN A 167 9.84 -10.92 -12.67
C GLN A 167 8.60 -11.21 -11.83
N LYS A 168 8.08 -12.44 -11.92
CA LYS A 168 7.06 -12.96 -11.02
C LYS A 168 7.70 -13.49 -9.74
N ALA A 169 7.09 -13.15 -8.61
CA ALA A 169 7.48 -13.64 -7.30
C ALA A 169 6.25 -14.14 -6.55
N LYS A 170 6.46 -14.98 -5.54
CA LYS A 170 5.42 -15.38 -4.60
C LYS A 170 5.66 -14.69 -3.27
N GLY A 171 4.59 -14.26 -2.62
CA GLY A 171 4.68 -13.68 -1.30
C GLY A 171 3.39 -13.86 -0.51
N GLU A 172 3.49 -13.71 0.79
CA GLU A 172 2.40 -13.81 1.75
C GLU A 172 1.92 -12.41 2.14
N VAL A 173 0.60 -12.18 2.14
CA VAL A 173 0.00 -10.92 2.59
C VAL A 173 0.19 -10.78 4.09
N THR A 174 0.98 -9.79 4.50
CA THR A 174 1.32 -9.54 5.90
C THR A 174 0.49 -8.45 6.55
N ASN A 175 0.06 -7.45 5.75
CA ASN A 175 -0.77 -6.36 6.24
C ASN A 175 -1.61 -5.76 5.11
N ILE A 176 -2.81 -5.28 5.45
CA ILE A 176 -3.73 -4.62 4.52
C ILE A 176 -4.05 -3.25 5.08
N THR A 177 -3.76 -2.20 4.30
CA THR A 177 -4.03 -0.80 4.63
C THR A 177 -4.95 -0.17 3.59
N GLU A 178 -5.48 1.02 3.84
CA GLU A 178 -6.34 1.73 2.87
C GLU A 178 -5.64 2.05 1.55
N PHE A 179 -4.32 2.29 1.58
CA PHE A 179 -3.53 2.65 0.40
C PHE A 179 -2.89 1.47 -0.32
N GLY A 180 -2.87 0.27 0.27
CA GLY A 180 -2.28 -0.91 -0.36
C GLY A 180 -2.12 -2.11 0.54
N VAL A 181 -1.41 -3.11 0.02
CA VAL A 181 -1.19 -4.42 0.62
C VAL A 181 0.30 -4.67 0.78
N PHE A 182 0.72 -5.02 1.97
CA PHE A 182 2.09 -5.45 2.25
C PHE A 182 2.20 -6.96 2.06
N VAL A 183 3.26 -7.37 1.38
CA VAL A 183 3.51 -8.76 1.00
C VAL A 183 4.94 -9.13 1.33
N ASP A 184 5.14 -10.16 2.17
CA ASP A 184 6.47 -10.69 2.46
C ASP A 184 6.93 -11.64 1.36
N LEU A 185 8.09 -11.35 0.79
CA LEU A 185 8.73 -12.14 -0.27
C LEU A 185 9.77 -13.16 0.26
N GLY A 186 9.73 -13.46 1.56
CA GLY A 186 10.70 -14.33 2.23
C GLY A 186 11.79 -13.53 2.94
N GLY A 187 11.38 -12.54 3.74
CA GLY A 187 12.24 -11.66 4.54
C GLY A 187 12.48 -10.27 3.96
N VAL A 188 11.84 -9.96 2.83
CA VAL A 188 11.76 -8.61 2.28
C VAL A 188 10.29 -8.25 2.06
N GLU A 189 9.88 -7.15 2.64
CA GLU A 189 8.51 -6.68 2.49
C GLU A 189 8.35 -5.86 1.20
N GLY A 190 7.36 -6.24 0.40
CA GLY A 190 6.93 -5.53 -0.79
C GLY A 190 5.59 -4.84 -0.57
N LEU A 191 5.32 -3.79 -1.36
CA LEU A 191 4.06 -3.07 -1.34
C LEU A 191 3.35 -3.19 -2.69
N ILE A 192 2.09 -3.62 -2.66
CA ILE A 192 1.15 -3.50 -3.76
C ILE A 192 0.28 -2.28 -3.46
N HIS A 193 0.52 -1.16 -4.13
CA HIS A 193 -0.34 0.02 -4.01
C HIS A 193 -1.77 -0.31 -4.49
N ILE A 194 -2.81 0.35 -3.94
CA ILE A 194 -4.21 0.10 -4.29
C ILE A 194 -4.47 0.16 -5.80
N SER A 195 -3.78 1.04 -6.53
CA SER A 195 -3.86 1.17 -7.99
C SER A 195 -3.22 0.01 -8.77
N GLU A 196 -2.41 -0.83 -8.12
CA GLU A 196 -1.74 -2.00 -8.70
C GLU A 196 -2.39 -3.34 -8.31
N LEU A 197 -3.50 -3.30 -7.55
CA LEU A 197 -4.27 -4.50 -7.18
C LEU A 197 -5.17 -4.99 -8.31
N SER A 198 -5.88 -4.09 -8.99
CA SER A 198 -6.84 -4.43 -10.06
C SER A 198 -6.85 -3.37 -11.16
N TRP A 199 -7.22 -3.77 -12.38
CA TRP A 199 -7.53 -2.84 -13.47
C TRP A 199 -8.85 -2.10 -13.26
N GLY A 200 -9.76 -2.67 -12.47
CA GLY A 200 -11.00 -2.01 -12.05
C GLY A 200 -10.77 -1.13 -10.81
N ARG A 201 -11.80 -0.35 -10.47
CA ARG A 201 -11.77 0.48 -9.27
C ARG A 201 -11.81 -0.40 -8.01
N VAL A 202 -10.82 -0.25 -7.14
CA VAL A 202 -10.77 -0.87 -5.83
C VAL A 202 -11.22 0.16 -4.79
N ILE A 203 -12.19 -0.19 -3.96
CA ILE A 203 -12.67 0.69 -2.87
C ILE A 203 -11.80 0.47 -1.65
N HIS A 204 -11.58 -0.80 -1.29
CA HIS A 204 -10.71 -1.18 -0.20
C HIS A 204 -9.88 -2.41 -0.61
N PRO A 205 -8.56 -2.45 -0.30
CA PRO A 205 -7.71 -3.59 -0.66
C PRO A 205 -8.18 -4.94 -0.10
N ALA A 206 -8.83 -4.96 1.07
CA ALA A 206 -9.42 -6.17 1.65
C ALA A 206 -10.58 -6.78 0.83
N ASP A 207 -11.13 -6.03 -0.17
CA ASP A 207 -12.12 -6.59 -1.10
C ASP A 207 -11.48 -7.53 -2.14
N ILE A 208 -10.14 -7.45 -2.30
CA ILE A 208 -9.40 -8.18 -3.33
C ILE A 208 -8.55 -9.31 -2.76
N VAL A 209 -7.94 -9.10 -1.58
CA VAL A 209 -7.00 -10.04 -0.95
C VAL A 209 -7.27 -10.20 0.52
N ASN A 210 -6.86 -11.33 1.09
CA ASN A 210 -7.00 -11.62 2.51
C ASN A 210 -5.64 -11.65 3.22
N LEU A 211 -5.63 -11.35 4.51
CA LEU A 211 -4.45 -11.48 5.35
C LEU A 211 -3.98 -12.95 5.38
N GLY A 212 -2.66 -13.18 5.26
CA GLY A 212 -2.07 -14.52 5.22
C GLY A 212 -2.24 -15.25 3.86
N GLU A 213 -2.84 -14.62 2.86
CA GLU A 213 -2.99 -15.20 1.53
C GLU A 213 -1.64 -15.21 0.78
N ILE A 214 -1.34 -16.34 0.12
CA ILE A 214 -0.15 -16.44 -0.74
C ILE A 214 -0.52 -16.01 -2.15
N LEU A 215 0.13 -14.95 -2.63
CA LEU A 215 -0.13 -14.35 -3.93
C LEU A 215 1.05 -14.52 -4.89
N ASP A 216 0.75 -14.73 -6.17
CA ASP A 216 1.70 -14.47 -7.25
C ASP A 216 1.66 -12.97 -7.57
N VAL A 217 2.80 -12.31 -7.58
CA VAL A 217 2.94 -10.86 -7.79
C VAL A 217 3.98 -10.58 -8.86
N LEU A 218 3.86 -9.44 -9.55
CA LEU A 218 4.88 -8.95 -10.48
C LEU A 218 5.72 -7.87 -9.79
N VAL A 219 7.03 -8.00 -9.83
CA VAL A 219 7.96 -6.97 -9.34
C VAL A 219 7.96 -5.81 -10.33
N ILE A 220 7.62 -4.60 -9.86
CA ILE A 220 7.63 -3.37 -10.68
C ILE A 220 8.98 -2.67 -10.56
N ASP A 221 9.40 -2.43 -9.31
CA ASP A 221 10.59 -1.69 -8.97
C ASP A 221 11.20 -2.19 -7.68
N ILE A 222 12.50 -1.95 -7.50
CA ILE A 222 13.26 -2.43 -6.35
C ILE A 222 14.12 -1.28 -5.83
N SER A 223 13.97 -0.97 -4.55
CA SER A 223 14.76 0.04 -3.84
C SER A 223 15.57 -0.61 -2.72
N PRO A 224 16.77 -1.13 -3.00
CA PRO A 224 17.59 -1.83 -2.00
C PRO A 224 17.98 -0.94 -0.82
N GLU A 225 18.21 0.36 -1.07
CA GLU A 225 18.56 1.35 -0.04
C GLU A 225 17.47 1.55 1.01
N ARG A 226 16.21 1.42 0.58
CA ARG A 226 15.02 1.55 1.44
C ARG A 226 14.43 0.20 1.85
N CYS A 227 15.04 -0.91 1.42
CA CYS A 227 14.52 -2.28 1.60
C CYS A 227 13.06 -2.43 1.17
N ARG A 228 12.66 -1.79 0.07
CA ARG A 228 11.29 -1.80 -0.43
C ARG A 228 11.24 -2.33 -1.85
N VAL A 229 10.21 -3.15 -2.12
CA VAL A 229 9.90 -3.70 -3.43
C VAL A 229 8.49 -3.26 -3.83
N ALA A 230 8.36 -2.60 -4.97
CA ALA A 230 7.07 -2.26 -5.54
C ALA A 230 6.53 -3.45 -6.32
N LEU A 231 5.30 -3.85 -6.04
CA LEU A 231 4.66 -5.03 -6.57
C LEU A 231 3.36 -4.69 -7.29
N SER A 232 2.94 -5.56 -8.22
CA SER A 232 1.65 -5.48 -8.89
C SER A 232 0.97 -6.84 -8.97
N LEU A 233 -0.31 -6.86 -8.68
CA LEU A 233 -1.19 -8.00 -8.93
C LEU A 233 -1.85 -7.87 -10.31
N LYS A 234 -2.32 -6.68 -10.67
CA LYS A 234 -3.04 -6.43 -11.92
C LYS A 234 -2.22 -6.73 -13.18
N ARG A 235 -0.90 -6.47 -13.15
CA ARG A 235 -0.04 -6.68 -14.33
C ARG A 235 0.24 -8.14 -14.64
N LEU A 236 -0.18 -9.07 -13.78
CA LEU A 236 -0.20 -10.50 -14.09
C LEU A 236 -1.32 -10.88 -15.07
N GLN A 237 -2.34 -10.04 -15.16
CA GLN A 237 -3.47 -10.20 -16.07
C GLN A 237 -3.32 -9.27 -17.27
N PRO A 238 -3.84 -9.67 -18.45
CA PRO A 238 -3.85 -8.79 -19.62
C PRO A 238 -4.57 -7.47 -19.29
N ASN A 239 -4.03 -6.38 -19.78
CA ASN A 239 -4.63 -5.07 -19.62
C ASN A 239 -5.92 -4.96 -20.46
N PRO A 240 -7.12 -4.87 -19.86
CA PRO A 240 -8.37 -4.81 -20.62
C PRO A 240 -8.49 -3.52 -21.44
N TRP A 241 -7.75 -2.45 -21.07
CA TRP A 241 -7.76 -1.19 -21.78
C TRP A 241 -7.00 -1.22 -23.12
N GLU A 242 -6.09 -2.18 -23.34
CA GLU A 242 -5.42 -2.36 -24.63
C GLU A 242 -6.39 -2.86 -25.71
N THR A 243 -7.34 -3.67 -25.31
CA THR A 243 -8.32 -4.28 -26.24
C THR A 243 -9.67 -3.55 -26.24
N VAL A 244 -9.88 -2.59 -25.36
CA VAL A 244 -11.18 -1.91 -25.17
C VAL A 244 -11.73 -1.29 -26.46
N ARG A 245 -10.88 -0.67 -27.29
CA ARG A 245 -11.28 -0.05 -28.56
C ARG A 245 -11.71 -1.06 -29.62
N ASN A 246 -11.23 -2.29 -29.54
CA ASN A 246 -11.59 -3.37 -30.46
C ASN A 246 -12.90 -4.06 -30.03
N ARG A 247 -13.24 -4.00 -28.73
CA ARG A 247 -14.39 -4.66 -28.14
C ARG A 247 -15.61 -3.75 -28.05
N TYR A 248 -15.42 -2.46 -27.87
CA TYR A 248 -16.47 -1.49 -27.59
C TYR A 248 -16.34 -0.28 -28.51
N MET A 249 -17.38 -0.04 -29.30
CA MET A 249 -17.46 1.12 -30.17
C MET A 249 -18.36 2.20 -29.56
N VAL A 250 -18.15 3.45 -29.97
CA VAL A 250 -19.04 4.55 -29.61
C VAL A 250 -20.43 4.27 -30.17
N ASN A 251 -21.46 4.48 -29.37
CA ASN A 251 -22.87 4.18 -29.57
C ASN A 251 -23.28 2.71 -29.37
N ASP A 252 -22.36 1.79 -29.04
CA ASP A 252 -22.76 0.45 -28.65
C ASP A 252 -23.60 0.49 -27.37
N VAL A 253 -24.62 -0.38 -27.31
CA VAL A 253 -25.44 -0.61 -26.13
C VAL A 253 -25.03 -1.93 -25.50
N VAL A 254 -24.52 -1.85 -24.28
CA VAL A 254 -23.92 -2.98 -23.56
C VAL A 254 -24.49 -3.12 -22.15
N PRO A 255 -24.55 -4.35 -21.61
CA PRO A 255 -24.94 -4.53 -20.21
C PRO A 255 -23.85 -4.01 -19.28
N ALA A 256 -24.27 -3.36 -18.20
CA ALA A 256 -23.39 -2.86 -17.17
C ALA A 256 -24.00 -3.07 -15.78
N THR A 257 -23.16 -3.09 -14.76
CA THR A 257 -23.57 -3.21 -13.35
C THR A 257 -23.11 -1.97 -12.58
N ILE A 258 -24.03 -1.29 -11.90
CA ILE A 258 -23.70 -0.13 -11.04
C ILE A 258 -22.81 -0.59 -9.89
N THR A 259 -21.65 0.04 -9.75
CA THR A 259 -20.68 -0.24 -8.67
C THR A 259 -20.71 0.83 -7.59
N THR A 260 -20.67 2.10 -7.98
CA THR A 260 -20.59 3.21 -7.03
C THR A 260 -21.49 4.37 -7.49
N ILE A 261 -22.19 4.99 -6.54
CA ILE A 261 -23.06 6.15 -6.79
C ILE A 261 -22.40 7.37 -6.14
N VAL A 262 -22.21 8.42 -6.94
CA VAL A 262 -21.62 9.70 -6.53
C VAL A 262 -22.57 10.85 -6.81
N SER A 263 -22.29 12.04 -6.30
CA SER A 263 -23.18 13.22 -6.48
C SER A 263 -23.32 13.66 -7.93
N PHE A 264 -22.29 13.46 -8.75
CA PHE A 264 -22.24 13.87 -10.15
C PHE A 264 -22.56 12.74 -11.14
N GLY A 265 -22.94 11.53 -10.66
CA GLY A 265 -23.30 10.42 -11.53
C GLY A 265 -23.19 9.04 -10.87
N ALA A 266 -23.03 8.01 -11.70
CA ALA A 266 -22.84 6.64 -11.23
C ALA A 266 -21.72 5.95 -12.02
N PHE A 267 -20.89 5.16 -11.34
CA PHE A 267 -19.95 4.28 -11.99
C PHE A 267 -20.62 2.94 -12.31
N ALA A 268 -20.39 2.46 -13.52
CA ALA A 268 -20.93 1.19 -13.98
C ALA A 268 -19.82 0.34 -14.58
N ARG A 269 -19.74 -0.91 -14.12
CA ARG A 269 -18.80 -1.93 -14.61
C ARG A 269 -19.44 -2.63 -15.79
N LEU A 270 -18.74 -2.63 -16.93
CA LEU A 270 -19.14 -3.35 -18.12
C LEU A 270 -18.80 -4.83 -18.00
N ASP A 271 -17.50 -5.13 -18.05
CA ASP A 271 -16.96 -6.49 -18.04
C ASP A 271 -15.50 -6.44 -17.56
N GLU A 272 -14.97 -7.53 -16.95
CA GLU A 272 -13.54 -7.73 -16.64
C GLU A 272 -12.75 -6.51 -16.14
N GLY A 273 -13.32 -5.72 -15.23
CA GLY A 273 -12.61 -4.60 -14.62
C GLY A 273 -12.71 -3.26 -15.40
N LEU A 274 -13.43 -3.21 -16.52
CA LEU A 274 -13.71 -1.94 -17.21
C LEU A 274 -14.86 -1.21 -16.54
N GLU A 275 -14.59 -0.07 -15.96
CA GLU A 275 -15.61 0.83 -15.39
C GLU A 275 -15.73 2.12 -16.18
N GLY A 276 -16.98 2.57 -16.36
CA GLY A 276 -17.31 3.84 -16.97
C GLY A 276 -18.15 4.72 -16.07
N LEU A 277 -18.14 6.02 -16.34
CA LEU A 277 -18.94 7.01 -15.65
C LEU A 277 -20.21 7.31 -16.45
N ILE A 278 -21.37 7.16 -15.82
CA ILE A 278 -22.65 7.72 -16.29
C ILE A 278 -22.79 9.06 -15.59
N HIS A 279 -22.50 10.14 -16.30
CA HIS A 279 -22.65 11.49 -15.76
C HIS A 279 -24.12 11.84 -15.49
N ILE A 280 -24.41 12.70 -14.52
CA ILE A 280 -25.79 13.08 -14.15
C ILE A 280 -26.60 13.60 -15.33
N SER A 281 -25.99 14.31 -16.28
CA SER A 281 -26.63 14.78 -17.51
C SER A 281 -27.12 13.65 -18.44
N GLU A 282 -26.55 12.46 -18.29
CA GLU A 282 -26.86 11.26 -19.08
C GLU A 282 -27.83 10.31 -18.39
N ILE A 283 -28.31 10.70 -17.20
CA ILE A 283 -29.29 9.96 -16.42
C ILE A 283 -30.64 10.62 -16.56
N PRO A 284 -31.68 9.95 -17.08
CA PRO A 284 -33.04 10.47 -17.09
C PRO A 284 -33.57 10.49 -15.64
N LEU A 285 -33.50 11.65 -15.00
CA LEU A 285 -34.05 11.91 -13.66
C LEU A 285 -35.38 12.64 -13.79
N VAL A 286 -36.31 12.32 -12.90
CA VAL A 286 -37.57 13.07 -12.73
C VAL A 286 -37.31 14.26 -11.80
N ASP A 287 -38.05 15.33 -11.94
CA ASP A 287 -37.90 16.53 -11.10
C ASP A 287 -37.91 16.19 -9.61
N GLY A 288 -36.84 16.61 -8.91
CA GLY A 288 -36.65 16.36 -7.49
C GLY A 288 -35.97 15.00 -7.13
N GLN A 289 -35.68 14.16 -8.12
CA GLN A 289 -35.01 12.89 -7.90
C GLN A 289 -33.47 13.06 -7.90
N THR A 290 -32.80 12.44 -6.92
CA THR A 290 -31.34 12.42 -6.90
C THR A 290 -30.79 11.16 -7.57
N VAL A 291 -29.48 11.15 -7.92
CA VAL A 291 -28.82 9.97 -8.48
C VAL A 291 -28.89 8.77 -7.52
N LYS A 292 -28.85 9.04 -6.21
CA LYS A 292 -28.93 8.00 -5.17
C LYS A 292 -30.33 7.34 -5.12
N ASP A 293 -31.38 8.10 -5.41
CA ASP A 293 -32.77 7.57 -5.42
C ASP A 293 -33.04 6.73 -6.68
N ARG A 294 -32.23 6.92 -7.72
CA ARG A 294 -32.42 6.28 -9.03
C ARG A 294 -31.75 4.91 -9.11
N PHE A 295 -30.62 4.72 -8.42
CA PHE A 295 -29.80 3.51 -8.53
C PHE A 295 -29.52 2.87 -7.19
N THR A 296 -29.25 1.56 -7.26
CA THR A 296 -28.70 0.77 -6.16
C THR A 296 -27.41 0.09 -6.63
N PRO A 297 -26.35 0.03 -5.78
CA PRO A 297 -25.16 -0.76 -6.09
C PRO A 297 -25.54 -2.21 -6.41
N GLY A 298 -24.91 -2.80 -7.42
CA GLY A 298 -25.23 -4.14 -7.93
C GLY A 298 -26.37 -4.18 -8.97
N GLN A 299 -27.05 -3.06 -9.24
CA GLN A 299 -28.12 -3.01 -10.25
C GLN A 299 -27.55 -3.21 -11.66
N LYS A 300 -28.13 -4.14 -12.41
CA LYS A 300 -27.81 -4.38 -13.84
C LYS A 300 -28.69 -3.53 -14.73
N LEU A 301 -28.09 -2.91 -15.73
CA LEU A 301 -28.76 -2.05 -16.70
C LEU A 301 -28.00 -2.02 -18.03
N ASN A 302 -28.65 -1.58 -19.11
CA ASN A 302 -28.00 -1.35 -20.38
C ASN A 302 -27.54 0.12 -20.47
N VAL A 303 -26.32 0.31 -20.93
CA VAL A 303 -25.71 1.62 -21.13
C VAL A 303 -25.22 1.77 -22.56
N ARG A 304 -25.29 2.98 -23.10
CA ARG A 304 -24.66 3.35 -24.37
C ARG A 304 -23.30 3.93 -24.11
N ILE A 305 -22.33 3.55 -24.91
CA ILE A 305 -20.97 4.05 -24.87
C ILE A 305 -20.93 5.39 -25.62
N LEU A 306 -20.56 6.47 -24.90
CA LEU A 306 -20.38 7.80 -25.48
C LEU A 306 -18.94 8.04 -25.92
N GLN A 307 -17.98 7.58 -25.14
CA GLN A 307 -16.56 7.81 -25.36
C GLN A 307 -15.73 6.67 -24.79
N VAL A 308 -14.66 6.31 -25.51
CA VAL A 308 -13.64 5.34 -25.08
C VAL A 308 -12.28 6.02 -25.13
N ASP A 309 -11.71 6.31 -23.96
CA ASP A 309 -10.35 6.82 -23.82
C ASP A 309 -9.47 5.74 -23.16
N ALA A 310 -8.82 4.96 -23.99
CA ALA A 310 -7.93 3.89 -23.53
C ALA A 310 -6.66 4.44 -22.87
N THR A 311 -6.21 5.65 -23.26
CA THR A 311 -4.98 6.25 -22.75
C THR A 311 -5.13 6.70 -21.31
N HIS A 312 -6.26 7.36 -21.00
CA HIS A 312 -6.57 7.82 -19.63
C HIS A 312 -7.46 6.83 -18.87
N GLN A 313 -7.70 5.63 -19.43
CA GLN A 313 -8.53 4.59 -18.81
C GLN A 313 -9.92 5.12 -18.41
N ARG A 314 -10.60 5.80 -19.34
CA ARG A 314 -11.91 6.42 -19.11
C ARG A 314 -12.94 5.94 -20.12
N LEU A 315 -14.14 5.61 -19.62
CA LEU A 315 -15.32 5.31 -20.42
C LEU A 315 -16.44 6.27 -20.02
N GLY A 316 -16.97 7.00 -21.01
CA GLY A 316 -18.20 7.78 -20.86
C GLY A 316 -19.40 6.94 -21.26
N LEU A 317 -20.39 6.85 -20.38
CA LEU A 317 -21.58 6.04 -20.55
C LEU A 317 -22.86 6.88 -20.45
N SER A 318 -23.94 6.45 -21.11
CA SER A 318 -25.26 7.09 -21.08
C SER A 318 -26.37 6.08 -20.88
N LEU A 319 -27.42 6.50 -20.17
CA LEU A 319 -28.69 5.77 -20.09
C LEU A 319 -29.73 6.20 -21.14
N LYS A 320 -29.39 7.24 -21.91
CA LYS A 320 -30.23 7.68 -23.02
C LYS A 320 -29.95 6.75 -24.21
N LEU A 321 -30.73 5.69 -24.33
CA LEU A 321 -30.55 4.65 -25.35
C LEU A 321 -31.05 5.07 -26.72
N ASP A 322 -31.96 6.08 -26.79
CA ASP A 322 -32.51 6.56 -28.05
C ASP A 322 -31.57 7.57 -28.70
N ASN A 323 -31.26 7.35 -29.98
CA ASN A 323 -30.62 8.36 -30.82
C ASN A 323 -31.67 9.44 -31.17
N LYS A 324 -31.61 10.59 -30.54
CA LYS A 324 -32.17 11.81 -31.09
C LYS A 324 -31.10 12.66 -31.72
#